data_94bdaa359919c3403be8e053a2f10ec2
#
_entry.id   94bdaa359919c3403be8e053a2f10ec2
#
_cell.length_a   1.000
_cell.length_b   1.000
_cell.length_c   1.000
_cell.angle_alpha   90.00
_cell.angle_beta   90.00
_cell.angle_gamma   90.00
#
_symmetry.space_group_name_H-M   'P 1'
#
loop_
_entity.id
_entity.type
_entity.pdbx_description
1 polymer ?
#
loop_
_entity_poly.entity_id
_entity_poly.type
_entity_poly.pdbx_seq_one_letter_code
_entity_poly.pdbx_strand_id
1 'polypeptide(L)'
;VQKQVRQNVVNKLKEWGGKVIDVPYTKGVSSTKLHDHLKEIGTTPDIRRKMLTRLIESKPIVRVLEAHNGLSGLIVEKTKVKNNEFDAMWLSSLTHSASKGKPDNQYVDITTVSQTLGEIFDVTTKPMIVDLDNGGVIEHFKHTVRTLERIGVSAVIIEDKVGSKR
;
A
#
# COMPACT_ATOMS: atom_id res chain seq x y z
N VAL A 1 -32.15 -2.84 -12.94
CA VAL A 1 -30.96 -3.42 -13.57
C VAL A 1 -30.53 -4.71 -12.86
N GLN A 2 -30.39 -4.75 -11.54
CA GLN A 2 -29.93 -5.95 -10.81
C GLN A 2 -30.89 -7.15 -10.92
N LYS A 3 -32.20 -6.95 -10.86
CA LYS A 3 -33.19 -8.03 -10.99
C LYS A 3 -33.14 -8.70 -12.37
N GLN A 4 -32.99 -7.91 -13.44
CA GLN A 4 -32.87 -8.42 -14.80
C GLN A 4 -31.60 -9.23 -15.02
N VAL A 5 -30.47 -8.74 -14.54
CA VAL A 5 -29.18 -9.45 -14.62
C VAL A 5 -29.27 -10.78 -13.87
N ARG A 6 -29.84 -10.79 -12.65
CA ARG A 6 -30.05 -12.02 -11.88
C ARG A 6 -30.92 -13.03 -12.63
N GLN A 7 -32.02 -12.58 -13.24
CA GLN A 7 -32.89 -13.46 -14.00
C GLN A 7 -32.18 -14.10 -15.21
N ASN A 8 -31.36 -13.31 -15.91
CA ASN A 8 -30.57 -13.81 -17.04
C ASN A 8 -29.57 -14.90 -16.60
N VAL A 9 -28.91 -14.70 -15.46
CA VAL A 9 -27.98 -15.69 -14.88
C VAL A 9 -28.72 -16.96 -14.49
N VAL A 10 -29.87 -16.86 -13.83
CA VAL A 10 -30.70 -18.00 -13.44
C VAL A 10 -31.12 -18.81 -14.69
N ASN A 11 -31.58 -18.13 -15.74
CA ASN A 11 -32.01 -18.78 -16.97
C ASN A 11 -30.84 -19.51 -17.65
N LYS A 12 -29.67 -18.85 -17.72
CA LYS A 12 -28.47 -19.44 -18.33
C LYS A 12 -27.96 -20.68 -17.58
N LEU A 13 -27.97 -20.64 -16.25
CA LEU A 13 -27.58 -21.79 -15.43
C LEU A 13 -28.52 -22.98 -15.56
N LYS A 14 -29.84 -22.74 -15.73
CA LYS A 14 -30.82 -23.81 -15.94
C LYS A 14 -30.56 -24.62 -17.20
N GLU A 15 -29.98 -24.02 -18.26
CA GLU A 15 -29.65 -24.71 -19.51
C GLU A 15 -28.69 -25.90 -19.31
N TRP A 16 -27.89 -25.88 -18.27
CA TRP A 16 -26.89 -26.93 -17.94
C TRP A 16 -27.14 -27.61 -16.58
N GLY A 17 -28.34 -27.47 -16.02
CA GLY A 17 -28.70 -28.08 -14.74
C GLY A 17 -28.11 -27.36 -13.51
N GLY A 18 -27.54 -26.16 -13.67
CA GLY A 18 -27.02 -25.35 -12.59
C GLY A 18 -28.12 -24.72 -11.73
N LYS A 19 -27.80 -24.43 -10.48
CA LYS A 19 -28.69 -23.77 -9.51
C LYS A 19 -28.05 -22.53 -8.94
N VAL A 20 -28.83 -21.47 -8.74
CA VAL A 20 -28.42 -20.29 -7.95
C VAL A 20 -28.78 -20.56 -6.49
N ILE A 21 -27.78 -20.53 -5.61
CA ILE A 21 -27.97 -20.61 -4.17
C ILE A 21 -27.81 -19.20 -3.62
N ASP A 22 -28.87 -18.64 -3.04
CA ASP A 22 -28.79 -17.36 -2.35
C ASP A 22 -28.21 -17.58 -0.95
N VAL A 23 -26.99 -17.10 -0.75
CA VAL A 23 -26.40 -17.08 0.59
C VAL A 23 -26.92 -15.82 1.29
N PRO A 24 -27.62 -15.95 2.43
CA PRO A 24 -28.16 -14.79 3.13
C PRO A 24 -27.01 -13.88 3.59
N TYR A 25 -27.21 -12.58 3.39
CA TYR A 25 -26.25 -11.56 3.81
C TYR A 25 -26.12 -11.58 5.34
N THR A 26 -24.91 -11.66 5.86
CA THR A 26 -24.67 -11.61 7.31
C THR A 26 -25.12 -10.24 7.82
N LYS A 27 -26.18 -10.23 8.66
CA LYS A 27 -26.71 -8.99 9.23
C LYS A 27 -25.62 -8.26 10.02
N GLY A 28 -25.45 -6.96 9.76
CA GLY A 28 -24.51 -6.09 10.49
C GLY A 28 -23.12 -6.01 9.90
N VAL A 29 -22.77 -6.83 8.91
CA VAL A 29 -21.49 -6.76 8.18
C VAL A 29 -21.74 -6.31 6.77
N SER A 30 -21.24 -5.15 6.37
CA SER A 30 -21.17 -4.70 4.98
C SER A 30 -19.74 -4.35 4.63
N SER A 31 -19.37 -4.53 3.37
CA SER A 31 -18.06 -4.10 2.88
C SER A 31 -17.81 -2.62 3.15
N THR A 32 -18.85 -1.79 3.08
CA THR A 32 -18.79 -0.36 3.41
C THR A 32 -18.47 -0.15 4.90
N LYS A 33 -19.22 -0.80 5.80
CA LYS A 33 -18.96 -0.69 7.25
C LYS A 33 -17.59 -1.23 7.65
N LEU A 34 -17.15 -2.32 7.03
CA LEU A 34 -15.80 -2.86 7.26
C LEU A 34 -14.73 -1.89 6.76
N HIS A 35 -14.94 -1.29 5.60
CA HIS A 35 -14.02 -0.30 5.04
C HIS A 35 -13.96 0.98 5.89
N ASP A 36 -15.11 1.47 6.39
CA ASP A 36 -15.18 2.63 7.27
C ASP A 36 -14.52 2.33 8.63
N HIS A 37 -14.75 1.15 9.19
CA HIS A 37 -14.10 0.71 10.41
C HIS A 37 -12.58 0.58 10.26
N LEU A 38 -12.09 0.06 9.13
CA LEU A 38 -10.66 0.02 8.82
C LEU A 38 -10.06 1.43 8.66
N LYS A 39 -10.84 2.42 8.20
CA LYS A 39 -10.41 3.82 8.15
C LYS A 39 -10.32 4.45 9.54
N GLU A 40 -11.21 4.08 10.46
CA GLU A 40 -11.24 4.59 11.83
C GLU A 40 -10.08 4.06 12.69
N ILE A 41 -9.76 2.77 12.57
CA ILE A 41 -8.71 2.10 13.36
C ILE A 41 -7.37 2.00 12.64
N GLY A 42 -7.31 2.49 11.41
CA GLY A 42 -6.14 2.39 10.55
C GLY A 42 -5.94 0.98 9.99
N THR A 43 -4.90 0.84 9.19
CA THR A 43 -4.49 -0.42 8.59
C THR A 43 -3.40 -1.06 9.44
N THR A 44 -3.55 -2.36 9.77
CA THR A 44 -2.49 -3.09 10.46
C THR A 44 -1.27 -3.27 9.55
N PRO A 45 -0.04 -3.39 10.11
CA PRO A 45 1.16 -3.67 9.33
C PRO A 45 1.01 -4.86 8.38
N ASP A 46 0.39 -5.95 8.83
CA ASP A 46 0.18 -7.15 8.01
C ASP A 46 -0.75 -6.92 6.82
N ILE A 47 -1.82 -6.16 7.01
CA ILE A 47 -2.76 -5.81 5.93
C ILE A 47 -2.05 -4.92 4.91
N ARG A 48 -1.37 -3.88 5.38
CA ARG A 48 -0.64 -2.93 4.52
C ARG A 48 0.43 -3.64 3.69
N ARG A 49 1.24 -4.48 4.33
CA ARG A 49 2.30 -5.24 3.68
C ARG A 49 1.79 -6.11 2.54
N LYS A 50 0.69 -6.85 2.75
CA LYS A 50 0.11 -7.75 1.74
C LYS A 50 -0.69 -7.03 0.65
N MET A 51 -1.03 -5.77 0.86
CA MET A 51 -1.89 -5.02 -0.05
C MET A 51 -1.23 -4.79 -1.41
N LEU A 52 0.08 -4.49 -1.45
CA LEU A 52 0.80 -4.26 -2.71
C LEU A 52 0.76 -5.49 -3.62
N THR A 53 1.01 -6.68 -3.08
CA THR A 53 0.95 -7.93 -3.86
C THR A 53 -0.44 -8.12 -4.46
N ARG A 54 -1.50 -7.93 -3.67
CA ARG A 54 -2.88 -8.02 -4.15
C ARG A 54 -3.20 -7.01 -5.26
N LEU A 55 -2.67 -5.79 -5.17
CA LEU A 55 -2.85 -4.76 -6.19
C LEU A 55 -2.15 -5.16 -7.50
N ILE A 56 -0.91 -5.66 -7.41
CA ILE A 56 -0.15 -6.13 -8.58
C ILE A 56 -0.87 -7.30 -9.27
N GLU A 57 -1.44 -8.23 -8.51
CA GLU A 57 -2.18 -9.37 -9.05
C GLU A 57 -3.54 -9.00 -9.65
N SER A 58 -4.18 -7.94 -9.15
CA SER A 58 -5.55 -7.57 -9.53
C SER A 58 -5.66 -6.44 -10.53
N LYS A 59 -4.59 -5.66 -10.76
CA LYS A 59 -4.60 -4.48 -11.63
C LYS A 59 -3.55 -4.60 -12.74
N PRO A 60 -3.86 -4.16 -13.96
CA PRO A 60 -2.88 -4.12 -15.05
C PRO A 60 -1.76 -3.09 -14.79
N ILE A 61 -2.04 -2.05 -14.00
CA ILE A 61 -1.09 -1.00 -13.60
C ILE A 61 -1.39 -0.60 -12.16
N VAL A 62 -0.35 -0.54 -11.32
CA VAL A 62 -0.40 0.02 -9.97
C VAL A 62 0.20 1.43 -10.02
N ARG A 63 -0.59 2.44 -9.64
CA ARG A 63 -0.18 3.86 -9.63
C ARG A 63 0.42 4.19 -8.28
N VAL A 64 1.69 4.55 -8.27
CA VAL A 64 2.44 4.88 -7.06
C VAL A 64 2.82 6.36 -7.10
N LEU A 65 2.61 7.08 -6.00
CA LEU A 65 3.05 8.45 -5.86
C LEU A 65 3.96 8.59 -4.64
N GLU A 66 4.93 9.48 -4.77
CA GLU A 66 5.91 9.77 -3.72
C GLU A 66 5.25 10.41 -2.48
N ALA A 67 5.72 10.02 -1.28
CA ALA A 67 5.33 10.59 0.01
C ALA A 67 6.51 10.53 0.99
N HIS A 68 6.94 11.69 1.51
CA HIS A 68 8.13 11.86 2.36
C HIS A 68 7.82 12.41 3.77
N ASN A 69 6.57 12.64 4.09
CA ASN A 69 6.08 13.02 5.43
C ASN A 69 4.56 12.77 5.54
N GLY A 70 3.99 12.94 6.74
CA GLY A 70 2.56 12.72 6.97
C GLY A 70 1.66 13.57 6.07
N LEU A 71 2.02 14.83 5.76
CA LEU A 71 1.22 15.69 4.89
C LEU A 71 1.20 15.19 3.44
N SER A 72 2.36 14.87 2.88
CA SER A 72 2.44 14.31 1.52
C SER A 72 1.73 12.95 1.43
N GLY A 73 1.85 12.11 2.46
CA GLY A 73 1.09 10.87 2.57
C GLY A 73 -0.43 11.10 2.56
N LEU A 74 -0.91 12.06 3.34
CA LEU A 74 -2.32 12.42 3.37
C LEU A 74 -2.83 12.95 2.02
N ILE A 75 -2.01 13.72 1.29
CA ILE A 75 -2.33 14.17 -0.06
C ILE A 75 -2.50 12.97 -1.00
N VAL A 76 -1.57 12.00 -0.99
CA VAL A 76 -1.68 10.78 -1.80
C VAL A 76 -2.93 9.99 -1.44
N GLU A 77 -3.21 9.83 -0.14
CA GLU A 77 -4.37 9.10 0.36
C GLU A 77 -5.69 9.70 -0.11
N LYS A 78 -5.80 11.04 -0.12
CA LYS A 78 -7.03 11.77 -0.41
C LYS A 78 -7.19 12.17 -1.88
N THR A 79 -6.12 12.16 -2.67
CA THR A 79 -6.18 12.58 -4.07
C THR A 79 -6.99 11.58 -4.88
N LYS A 80 -8.11 12.08 -5.43
CA LYS A 80 -9.00 11.33 -6.30
C LYS A 80 -9.54 12.22 -7.41
N VAL A 81 -9.43 11.75 -8.65
CA VAL A 81 -10.01 12.43 -9.82
C VAL A 81 -10.96 11.47 -10.52
N LYS A 82 -12.25 11.73 -10.44
CA LYS A 82 -13.31 10.81 -10.90
C LYS A 82 -13.15 9.45 -10.19
N ASN A 83 -12.87 8.38 -10.94
CA ASN A 83 -12.65 7.02 -10.44
C ASN A 83 -11.16 6.63 -10.34
N ASN A 84 -10.26 7.59 -10.56
CA ASN A 84 -8.82 7.35 -10.51
C ASN A 84 -8.25 7.88 -9.19
N GLU A 85 -7.46 7.04 -8.53
CA GLU A 85 -6.69 7.35 -7.34
C GLU A 85 -5.30 6.71 -7.42
N PHE A 86 -4.40 7.13 -6.55
CA PHE A 86 -3.14 6.41 -6.36
C PHE A 86 -3.38 5.14 -5.56
N ASP A 87 -2.70 4.07 -5.93
CA ASP A 87 -2.87 2.75 -5.34
C ASP A 87 -1.90 2.49 -4.19
N ALA A 88 -0.71 3.10 -4.27
CA ALA A 88 0.39 2.91 -3.33
C ALA A 88 1.19 4.20 -3.17
N MET A 89 2.06 4.21 -2.17
CA MET A 89 3.02 5.29 -1.88
C MET A 89 4.45 4.80 -2.07
N TRP A 90 5.35 5.74 -2.33
CA TRP A 90 6.79 5.51 -2.42
C TRP A 90 7.53 6.53 -1.58
N LEU A 91 8.31 6.08 -0.62
CA LEU A 91 9.26 6.92 0.11
C LEU A 91 10.58 6.92 -0.64
N SER A 92 10.86 7.99 -1.39
CA SER A 92 12.11 8.18 -2.11
C SER A 92 13.20 8.66 -1.16
N SER A 93 14.40 8.08 -1.25
CA SER A 93 15.58 8.52 -0.48
C SER A 93 15.93 9.98 -0.79
N LEU A 94 15.82 10.40 -2.06
CA LEU A 94 16.10 11.76 -2.50
C LEU A 94 15.16 12.78 -1.86
N THR A 95 13.85 12.63 -2.01
CA THR A 95 12.87 13.60 -1.49
C THR A 95 12.84 13.60 0.02
N HIS A 96 13.01 12.43 0.66
CA HIS A 96 13.10 12.31 2.11
C HIS A 96 14.34 13.04 2.66
N SER A 97 15.50 12.84 2.05
CA SER A 97 16.73 13.54 2.45
C SER A 97 16.63 15.05 2.19
N ALA A 98 16.14 15.46 1.01
CA ALA A 98 15.95 16.86 0.64
C ALA A 98 14.97 17.58 1.59
N SER A 99 13.88 16.93 2.00
CA SER A 99 12.91 17.49 2.95
C SER A 99 13.52 17.79 4.32
N LYS A 100 14.63 17.15 4.65
CA LYS A 100 15.40 17.36 5.90
C LYS A 100 16.66 18.24 5.69
N GLY A 101 16.85 18.79 4.49
CA GLY A 101 18.04 19.56 4.14
C GLY A 101 19.32 18.71 4.17
N LYS A 102 19.23 17.43 3.85
CA LYS A 102 20.32 16.46 3.85
C LYS A 102 20.65 15.98 2.44
N PRO A 103 21.91 15.60 2.16
CA PRO A 103 22.27 15.01 0.88
C PRO A 103 21.70 13.60 0.72
N ASP A 104 21.41 13.23 -0.53
CA ASP A 104 20.93 11.90 -0.91
C ASP A 104 22.10 10.92 -1.10
N ASN A 105 22.74 10.54 0.01
CA ASN A 105 23.89 9.65 0.03
C ASN A 105 23.87 8.71 1.25
N GLN A 106 22.67 8.27 1.64
CA GLN A 106 22.43 7.42 2.82
C GLN A 106 22.74 8.12 4.16
N TYR A 107 22.75 9.44 4.17
CA TYR A 107 22.95 10.22 5.40
C TYR A 107 21.77 10.06 6.36
N VAL A 108 20.56 9.90 5.84
CA VAL A 108 19.35 9.67 6.65
C VAL A 108 19.30 8.20 7.06
N ASP A 109 19.44 7.96 8.36
CA ASP A 109 19.49 6.62 8.93
C ASP A 109 18.12 5.93 8.98
N ILE A 110 18.13 4.60 9.17
CA ILE A 110 16.92 3.77 9.19
C ILE A 110 15.96 4.13 10.34
N THR A 111 16.45 4.69 11.44
CA THR A 111 15.59 5.11 12.55
C THR A 111 14.74 6.31 12.13
N THR A 112 15.37 7.28 11.48
CA THR A 112 14.69 8.45 10.89
C THR A 112 13.70 8.04 9.81
N VAL A 113 14.06 7.09 8.95
CA VAL A 113 13.15 6.51 7.95
C VAL A 113 11.93 5.88 8.65
N SER A 114 12.15 5.08 9.70
CA SER A 114 11.08 4.42 10.45
C SER A 114 10.15 5.40 11.14
N GLN A 115 10.66 6.50 11.69
CA GLN A 115 9.85 7.57 12.27
C GLN A 115 8.97 8.24 11.22
N THR A 116 9.53 8.61 10.07
CA THR A 116 8.78 9.21 8.97
C THR A 116 7.69 8.26 8.44
N LEU A 117 7.99 6.96 8.35
CA LEU A 117 6.99 5.95 7.97
C LEU A 117 5.86 5.87 9.00
N GLY A 118 6.16 5.97 10.31
CA GLY A 118 5.15 6.06 11.36
C GLY A 118 4.21 7.23 11.13
N GLU A 119 4.74 8.45 10.91
CA GLU A 119 3.94 9.66 10.63
C GLU A 119 3.02 9.49 9.40
N ILE A 120 3.53 8.86 8.33
CA ILE A 120 2.74 8.58 7.12
C ILE A 120 1.66 7.53 7.42
N PHE A 121 2.00 6.49 8.15
CA PHE A 121 1.08 5.39 8.45
C PHE A 121 -0.04 5.78 9.40
N ASP A 122 0.16 6.76 10.26
CA ASP A 122 -0.89 7.30 11.12
C ASP A 122 -2.04 7.95 10.34
N VAL A 123 -1.76 8.44 9.12
CA VAL A 123 -2.74 9.19 8.31
C VAL A 123 -3.12 8.50 7.01
N THR A 124 -2.59 7.30 6.72
CA THR A 124 -2.78 6.60 5.45
C THR A 124 -3.07 5.12 5.63
N THR A 125 -3.73 4.52 4.61
CA THR A 125 -4.01 3.08 4.56
C THR A 125 -3.32 2.37 3.40
N LYS A 126 -2.80 3.12 2.42
CA LYS A 126 -2.19 2.57 1.19
C LYS A 126 -0.87 1.86 1.47
N PRO A 127 -0.50 0.85 0.64
CA PRO A 127 0.79 0.18 0.76
C PRO A 127 1.95 1.13 0.45
N MET A 128 3.10 0.86 1.06
CA MET A 128 4.31 1.67 0.97
C MET A 128 5.46 0.90 0.38
N ILE A 129 6.13 1.50 -0.60
CA ILE A 129 7.42 1.08 -1.15
C ILE A 129 8.49 2.02 -0.59
N VAL A 130 9.63 1.50 -0.14
CA VAL A 130 10.72 2.30 0.43
C VAL A 130 11.98 2.16 -0.40
N ASP A 131 12.56 3.27 -0.78
CA ASP A 131 13.87 3.34 -1.41
C ASP A 131 14.95 3.19 -0.34
N LEU A 132 15.79 2.17 -0.46
CA LEU A 132 16.91 1.88 0.43
C LEU A 132 18.28 2.12 -0.22
N ASP A 133 18.33 2.91 -1.30
CA ASP A 133 19.56 3.13 -2.06
C ASP A 133 20.22 1.81 -2.47
N ASN A 134 21.45 1.53 -2.07
CA ASN A 134 22.14 0.26 -2.32
C ASN A 134 21.93 -0.80 -1.22
N GLY A 135 20.99 -0.58 -0.28
CA GLY A 135 20.70 -1.48 0.82
C GLY A 135 21.58 -1.31 2.07
N GLY A 136 22.56 -0.41 2.02
CA GLY A 136 23.47 -0.13 3.13
C GLY A 136 24.52 -1.23 3.37
N VAL A 137 24.88 -1.44 4.63
CA VAL A 137 25.86 -2.48 5.03
C VAL A 137 25.21 -3.86 4.92
N ILE A 138 25.82 -4.75 4.16
CA ILE A 138 25.24 -6.06 3.79
C ILE A 138 24.90 -6.92 5.01
N GLU A 139 25.72 -6.87 6.05
CA GLU A 139 25.50 -7.62 7.30
C GLU A 139 24.27 -7.11 8.05
N HIS A 140 23.91 -5.84 7.88
CA HIS A 140 22.74 -5.22 8.52
C HIS A 140 21.47 -5.31 7.69
N PHE A 141 21.57 -5.55 6.40
CA PHE A 141 20.45 -5.50 5.46
C PHE A 141 19.25 -6.34 5.90
N LYS A 142 19.50 -7.58 6.32
CA LYS A 142 18.44 -8.48 6.82
C LYS A 142 17.68 -7.88 8.01
N HIS A 143 18.38 -7.17 8.91
CA HIS A 143 17.76 -6.54 10.07
C HIS A 143 16.97 -5.30 9.67
N THR A 144 17.48 -4.52 8.73
CA THR A 144 16.80 -3.36 8.15
C THR A 144 15.46 -3.78 7.51
N VAL A 145 15.49 -4.78 6.63
CA VAL A 145 14.26 -5.31 5.99
C VAL A 145 13.26 -5.81 7.03
N ARG A 146 13.69 -6.57 8.03
CA ARG A 146 12.82 -7.03 9.12
C ARG A 146 12.19 -5.90 9.92
N THR A 147 12.92 -4.81 10.15
CA THR A 147 12.39 -3.63 10.83
C THR A 147 11.29 -2.99 9.99
N LEU A 148 11.54 -2.75 8.72
CA LEU A 148 10.58 -2.18 7.78
C LEU A 148 9.35 -3.07 7.61
N GLU A 149 9.54 -4.38 7.51
CA GLU A 149 8.45 -5.37 7.44
C GLU A 149 7.53 -5.29 8.67
N ARG A 150 8.09 -5.19 9.87
CA ARG A 150 7.31 -5.11 11.12
C ARG A 150 6.45 -3.86 11.22
N ILE A 151 6.93 -2.73 10.69
CA ILE A 151 6.16 -1.49 10.67
C ILE A 151 5.13 -1.42 9.53
N GLY A 152 5.17 -2.35 8.56
CA GLY A 152 4.15 -2.47 7.52
C GLY A 152 4.57 -2.04 6.13
N VAL A 153 5.87 -1.90 5.85
CA VAL A 153 6.40 -1.66 4.50
C VAL A 153 6.10 -2.85 3.61
N SER A 154 5.60 -2.58 2.40
CA SER A 154 5.13 -3.61 1.46
C SER A 154 6.21 -4.08 0.51
N ALA A 155 7.16 -3.22 0.16
CA ALA A 155 8.31 -3.53 -0.69
C ALA A 155 9.46 -2.57 -0.44
N VAL A 156 10.67 -2.96 -0.83
CA VAL A 156 11.86 -2.12 -0.85
C VAL A 156 12.46 -2.08 -2.26
N ILE A 157 13.04 -0.95 -2.62
CA ILE A 157 13.83 -0.78 -3.84
C ILE A 157 15.30 -0.73 -3.43
N ILE A 158 16.14 -1.46 -4.15
CA ILE A 158 17.58 -1.51 -3.94
C ILE A 158 18.27 -1.30 -5.27
N GLU A 159 19.17 -0.33 -5.34
CA GLU A 159 20.00 -0.11 -6.50
C GLU A 159 21.16 -1.13 -6.52
N ASP A 160 21.30 -1.85 -7.64
CA ASP A 160 22.43 -2.76 -7.88
C ASP A 160 23.69 -1.98 -8.24
N LYS A 161 24.28 -1.33 -7.24
CA LYS A 161 25.52 -0.57 -7.38
C LYS A 161 26.46 -0.76 -6.18
N VAL A 162 27.75 -0.62 -6.43
CA VAL A 162 28.79 -0.64 -5.40
C VAL A 162 29.03 0.78 -4.86
N GLY A 163 28.98 0.93 -3.54
CA GLY A 163 29.22 2.20 -2.87
C GLY A 163 27.97 3.09 -2.76
N SER A 164 28.05 4.11 -1.90
CA SER A 164 27.02 5.13 -1.74
C SER A 164 26.99 6.09 -2.93
N LYS A 165 25.87 6.80 -3.11
CA LYS A 165 25.80 7.95 -4.03
C LYS A 165 26.89 8.98 -3.67
N ARG A 166 27.54 9.55 -4.66
CA ARG A 166 28.52 10.63 -4.50
C ARG A 166 27.88 11.96 -4.82
#